data_a853277a271dcfdb954d02f38480193c
#
_entry.id   a853277a271dcfdb954d02f38480193c
#
_cell.length_a   1.000
_cell.length_b   1.000
_cell.length_c   1.000
_cell.angle_alpha   90.00
_cell.angle_beta   90.00
_cell.angle_gamma   90.00
#
_symmetry.space_group_name_H-M   'P 1'
#
loop_
_entity.id
_entity.type
_entity.pdbx_description
1 polymer ?
#
loop_
_entity_poly.entity_id
_entity_poly.type
_entity_poly.pdbx_seq_one_letter_code
_entity_poly.pdbx_strand_id
1 'polypeptide(L)'
;MIQDIEPKHLYNEWKKNAVPKKSSAVVQFRGQDLLCRIDDNGLKFPSRAQFTEPDEAFTYLFELDGREYYLLFDENERALDGYSYRNIGLFRTEKPKELAYAAVSAWHLCSWYRDARYCGRCGEKLVHDGNERMMRCPKCGNMIFPRINPSVIVAVTHGDYLLLTKYANRPGAQRMALVAGFTEFAESFEQTVHREVMEEVGLKVKDLRYYRCQPWGISGNIMMGYWCRLDGDDDTIHLDNFELADGAWVSRKELQETFVNNGIALTAEMISEFAAGRDPYSLEKNK
;
A
#
# COMPACT_ATOMS: atom_id res chain seq x y z
N MET A 1 -3.16 11.05 -0.78
CA MET A 1 -3.06 9.57 -0.57
C MET A 1 -3.19 9.22 0.91
N ILE A 2 -3.31 7.93 1.28
CA ILE A 2 -3.49 7.51 2.70
C ILE A 2 -2.30 7.92 3.58
N GLN A 3 -1.09 7.95 3.06
CA GLN A 3 0.12 8.36 3.78
C GLN A 3 0.29 9.88 3.93
N ASP A 4 -0.52 10.69 3.25
CA ASP A 4 -0.47 12.15 3.39
C ASP A 4 -1.21 12.55 4.66
N ILE A 5 -0.53 12.50 5.80
CA ILE A 5 -1.08 12.66 7.16
C ILE A 5 -0.58 13.92 7.88
N GLU A 6 0.11 14.82 7.19
CA GLU A 6 0.57 16.06 7.79
C GLU A 6 -0.57 16.82 8.53
N PRO A 7 -0.26 17.48 9.63
CA PRO A 7 1.06 17.70 10.25
C PRO A 7 1.58 16.52 11.09
N LYS A 8 0.85 15.41 11.15
CA LYS A 8 1.29 14.21 11.88
C LYS A 8 2.34 13.45 11.08
N HIS A 9 3.19 12.70 11.80
CA HIS A 9 4.27 11.95 11.18
C HIS A 9 4.37 10.53 11.74
N LEU A 10 4.59 9.55 10.86
CA LEU A 10 4.89 8.17 11.23
C LEU A 10 6.40 7.97 11.18
N TYR A 11 7.01 7.72 12.35
CA TYR A 11 8.43 7.43 12.53
C TYR A 11 8.62 5.92 12.52
N ASN A 12 9.26 5.41 11.48
CA ASN A 12 9.42 3.97 11.25
C ASN A 12 10.80 3.43 11.66
N GLU A 13 11.66 4.25 12.28
CA GLU A 13 12.97 3.81 12.76
C GLU A 13 12.84 2.67 13.76
N TRP A 14 13.76 1.70 13.66
CA TRP A 14 13.84 0.63 14.63
C TRP A 14 14.38 1.13 15.96
N LYS A 15 13.65 0.84 17.05
CA LYS A 15 14.09 1.13 18.42
C LYS A 15 14.56 -0.14 19.09
N LYS A 16 15.86 -0.23 19.30
CA LYS A 16 16.47 -1.35 20.04
C LYS A 16 15.96 -1.39 21.48
N ASN A 17 15.58 -2.58 21.95
CA ASN A 17 15.10 -2.81 23.32
C ASN A 17 13.90 -1.90 23.73
N ALA A 18 13.06 -1.53 22.78
CA ALA A 18 11.88 -0.74 23.08
C ALA A 18 10.92 -1.53 23.99
N VAL A 19 10.48 -0.90 25.07
CA VAL A 19 9.54 -1.48 26.05
C VAL A 19 8.23 -0.67 25.98
N PRO A 20 7.07 -1.32 25.86
CA PRO A 20 5.82 -0.61 25.72
C PRO A 20 5.43 0.11 27.02
N LYS A 21 5.06 1.38 26.92
CA LYS A 21 4.45 2.15 27.98
C LYS A 21 2.96 1.79 28.13
N LYS A 22 2.36 2.03 29.29
CA LYS A 22 0.92 1.80 29.49
C LYS A 22 0.03 2.48 28.45
N SER A 23 0.44 3.63 27.90
CA SER A 23 -0.25 4.40 26.86
C SER A 23 0.04 3.94 25.43
N SER A 24 1.05 3.10 25.21
CA SER A 24 1.40 2.58 23.88
C SER A 24 0.21 1.87 23.23
N ALA A 25 0.08 2.01 21.91
CA ALA A 25 -0.96 1.29 21.17
C ALA A 25 -0.56 -0.17 21.00
N VAL A 26 -1.52 -1.06 21.19
CA VAL A 26 -1.36 -2.49 20.87
C VAL A 26 -2.08 -2.80 19.58
N VAL A 27 -1.39 -3.51 18.70
CA VAL A 27 -1.90 -4.03 17.45
C VAL A 27 -1.96 -5.54 17.56
N GLN A 28 -3.13 -6.11 17.35
CA GLN A 28 -3.34 -7.56 17.29
C GLN A 28 -4.22 -7.89 16.10
N PHE A 29 -3.78 -8.84 15.29
CA PHE A 29 -4.55 -9.34 14.15
C PHE A 29 -4.97 -10.78 14.35
N ARG A 30 -6.19 -11.10 13.89
CA ARG A 30 -6.68 -12.46 13.66
C ARG A 30 -6.94 -12.62 12.17
N GLY A 31 -6.10 -13.38 11.48
CA GLY A 31 -6.12 -13.38 10.01
C GLY A 31 -5.85 -11.98 9.46
N GLN A 32 -6.83 -11.42 8.77
CA GLN A 32 -6.80 -10.04 8.23
C GLN A 32 -7.58 -9.04 9.07
N ASP A 33 -8.09 -9.45 10.23
CA ASP A 33 -8.94 -8.60 11.05
C ASP A 33 -8.16 -8.01 12.22
N LEU A 34 -8.16 -6.69 12.33
CA LEU A 34 -7.52 -5.91 13.39
C LEU A 34 -8.44 -5.76 14.58
N LEU A 35 -7.95 -6.02 15.80
CA LEU A 35 -8.63 -5.66 17.04
C LEU A 35 -8.62 -4.15 17.23
N CYS A 36 -9.77 -3.52 17.10
CA CYS A 36 -9.92 -2.07 17.23
C CYS A 36 -11.32 -1.69 17.70
N ARG A 37 -11.48 -0.43 18.11
CA ARG A 37 -12.79 0.19 18.32
C ARG A 37 -13.01 1.25 17.24
N ILE A 38 -14.19 1.26 16.65
CA ILE A 38 -14.65 2.29 15.72
C ILE A 38 -15.95 2.85 16.31
N ASP A 39 -15.93 4.12 16.65
CA ASP A 39 -17.08 4.84 17.21
C ASP A 39 -17.20 6.23 16.54
N ASP A 40 -18.12 7.08 17.00
CA ASP A 40 -18.34 8.44 16.45
C ASP A 40 -17.07 9.31 16.49
N ASN A 41 -16.10 8.99 17.33
CA ASN A 41 -14.79 9.64 17.40
C ASN A 41 -13.73 8.94 16.51
N GLY A 42 -14.15 7.96 15.70
CA GLY A 42 -13.33 7.23 14.74
C GLY A 42 -12.57 6.02 15.31
N LEU A 43 -11.55 5.62 14.58
CA LEU A 43 -10.72 4.46 14.87
C LEU A 43 -9.88 4.66 16.15
N LYS A 44 -9.82 3.61 16.99
CA LYS A 44 -8.97 3.56 18.20
C LYS A 44 -8.32 2.20 18.34
N PHE A 45 -7.04 2.21 18.69
CA PHE A 45 -6.30 1.01 19.07
C PHE A 45 -6.39 0.82 20.60
N PRO A 46 -6.43 -0.43 21.08
CA PRO A 46 -6.29 -0.68 22.50
C PRO A 46 -4.94 -0.19 23.02
N SER A 47 -4.87 0.13 24.30
CA SER A 47 -3.63 0.53 24.97
C SER A 47 -2.98 -0.66 25.65
N ARG A 48 -1.65 -0.62 25.85
CA ARG A 48 -0.88 -1.63 26.58
C ARG A 48 -1.45 -1.91 27.98
N ALA A 49 -2.02 -0.89 28.63
CA ALA A 49 -2.63 -1.05 29.96
C ALA A 49 -3.80 -2.05 30.02
N GLN A 50 -4.39 -2.42 28.88
CA GLN A 50 -5.51 -3.36 28.78
C GLN A 50 -5.08 -4.83 28.60
N PHE A 51 -3.76 -5.09 28.64
CA PHE A 51 -3.16 -6.40 28.41
C PHE A 51 -2.36 -6.86 29.62
N THR A 52 -2.38 -8.16 29.90
CA THR A 52 -1.69 -8.80 31.04
C THR A 52 -0.40 -9.51 30.66
N GLU A 53 -0.15 -9.67 29.35
CA GLU A 53 1.06 -10.31 28.83
C GLU A 53 2.32 -9.57 29.28
N PRO A 54 3.46 -10.28 29.45
CA PRO A 54 4.72 -9.63 29.78
C PRO A 54 5.21 -8.76 28.62
N ASP A 55 6.04 -7.76 28.91
CA ASP A 55 6.48 -6.78 27.91
C ASP A 55 7.25 -7.39 26.73
N GLU A 56 7.91 -8.53 26.92
CA GLU A 56 8.63 -9.29 25.91
C GLU A 56 7.71 -9.90 24.83
N ALA A 57 6.40 -10.02 25.13
CA ALA A 57 5.41 -10.49 24.15
C ALA A 57 5.09 -9.43 23.07
N PHE A 58 5.52 -8.18 23.28
CA PHE A 58 5.19 -7.07 22.41
C PHE A 58 6.38 -6.69 21.53
N THR A 59 6.18 -6.70 20.22
CA THR A 59 7.20 -6.30 19.25
C THR A 59 6.96 -4.85 18.81
N TYR A 60 7.96 -3.97 18.97
CA TYR A 60 7.89 -2.59 18.51
C TYR A 60 7.69 -2.52 17.00
N LEU A 61 6.76 -1.68 16.55
CA LEU A 61 6.49 -1.44 15.13
C LEU A 61 7.01 -0.08 14.66
N PHE A 62 6.45 0.99 15.17
CA PHE A 62 6.73 2.38 14.79
C PHE A 62 6.15 3.33 15.85
N GLU A 63 6.38 4.61 15.65
CA GLU A 63 5.76 5.68 16.41
C GLU A 63 4.92 6.55 15.48
N LEU A 64 3.73 6.94 15.90
CA LEU A 64 2.90 7.92 15.22
C LEU A 64 2.58 9.05 16.20
N ASP A 65 3.02 10.26 15.88
CA ASP A 65 2.70 11.49 16.62
C ASP A 65 2.94 11.35 18.15
N GLY A 66 4.11 10.79 18.53
CA GLY A 66 4.52 10.58 19.93
C GLY A 66 3.93 9.34 20.60
N ARG A 67 3.05 8.58 19.93
CA ARG A 67 2.53 7.31 20.43
C ARG A 67 3.19 6.14 19.76
N GLU A 68 3.80 5.24 20.54
CA GLU A 68 4.43 4.02 20.08
C GLU A 68 3.38 2.91 19.85
N TYR A 69 3.62 2.11 18.80
CA TYR A 69 2.78 0.98 18.39
C TYR A 69 3.55 -0.32 18.52
N TYR A 70 2.92 -1.30 19.15
CA TYR A 70 3.51 -2.62 19.39
C TYR A 70 2.58 -3.71 18.89
N LEU A 71 3.13 -4.71 18.22
CA LEU A 71 2.45 -5.91 17.80
C LEU A 71 2.44 -6.93 18.95
N LEU A 72 1.25 -7.41 19.30
CA LEU A 72 1.08 -8.65 20.05
C LEU A 72 0.77 -9.76 19.03
N PHE A 73 1.71 -10.68 18.89
CA PHE A 73 1.57 -11.79 17.95
C PHE A 73 0.80 -12.95 18.59
N ASP A 74 -0.51 -12.82 18.65
CA ASP A 74 -1.44 -13.83 19.17
C ASP A 74 -2.65 -13.90 18.22
N GLU A 75 -2.88 -15.08 17.63
CA GLU A 75 -3.99 -15.33 16.69
C GLU A 75 -5.29 -15.75 17.41
N ASN A 76 -5.26 -15.93 18.74
CA ASN A 76 -6.45 -16.26 19.49
C ASN A 76 -7.42 -15.07 19.57
N GLU A 77 -8.70 -15.38 19.55
CA GLU A 77 -9.72 -14.37 19.72
C GLU A 77 -9.65 -13.79 21.13
N ARG A 78 -9.56 -12.47 21.19
CA ARG A 78 -9.54 -11.73 22.45
C ARG A 78 -10.82 -10.95 22.63
N ALA A 79 -11.49 -11.18 23.73
CA ALA A 79 -12.59 -10.32 24.17
C ALA A 79 -12.01 -9.12 24.94
N LEU A 80 -12.20 -7.93 24.41
CA LEU A 80 -11.84 -6.67 25.05
C LEU A 80 -13.04 -5.73 24.97
N ASP A 81 -13.49 -5.23 26.09
CA ASP A 81 -14.72 -4.43 26.17
C ASP A 81 -14.67 -3.20 25.25
N GLY A 82 -15.68 -3.06 24.40
CA GLY A 82 -15.79 -2.00 23.40
C GLY A 82 -14.89 -2.16 22.16
N TYR A 83 -14.13 -3.26 22.01
CA TYR A 83 -13.31 -3.56 20.84
C TYR A 83 -13.86 -4.76 20.07
N SER A 84 -13.61 -4.77 18.77
CA SER A 84 -13.99 -5.86 17.87
C SER A 84 -12.97 -6.02 16.76
N TYR A 85 -12.95 -7.19 16.13
CA TYR A 85 -12.11 -7.45 14.97
C TYR A 85 -12.73 -6.86 13.71
N ARG A 86 -11.97 -6.08 12.96
CA ARG A 86 -12.38 -5.40 11.73
C ARG A 86 -11.39 -5.68 10.60
N ASN A 87 -11.94 -6.04 9.44
CA ASN A 87 -11.11 -6.39 8.28
C ASN A 87 -10.26 -5.21 7.82
N ILE A 88 -8.99 -5.50 7.47
CA ILE A 88 -7.99 -4.49 7.05
C ILE A 88 -8.45 -3.66 5.85
N GLY A 89 -9.31 -4.21 4.98
CA GLY A 89 -9.87 -3.51 3.83
C GLY A 89 -10.71 -2.27 4.20
N LEU A 90 -11.31 -2.24 5.39
CA LEU A 90 -12.10 -1.10 5.88
C LEU A 90 -11.23 0.14 6.13
N PHE A 91 -9.97 -0.04 6.52
CA PHE A 91 -9.07 1.07 6.85
C PHE A 91 -8.64 1.91 5.65
N ARG A 92 -9.08 1.56 4.44
CA ARG A 92 -8.94 2.44 3.27
C ARG A 92 -9.73 3.74 3.42
N THR A 93 -10.82 3.73 4.16
CA THR A 93 -11.74 4.88 4.26
C THR A 93 -12.01 5.34 5.69
N GLU A 94 -11.48 4.63 6.69
CA GLU A 94 -11.68 4.96 8.09
C GLU A 94 -11.04 6.29 8.51
N LYS A 95 -11.58 6.85 9.57
CA LYS A 95 -11.11 8.11 10.18
C LYS A 95 -10.69 7.86 11.64
N PRO A 96 -9.75 8.64 12.15
CA PRO A 96 -8.94 9.62 11.42
C PRO A 96 -7.91 8.93 10.52
N LYS A 97 -7.54 9.58 9.43
CA LYS A 97 -6.70 9.03 8.34
C LYS A 97 -5.34 8.52 8.81
N GLU A 98 -4.71 9.21 9.74
CA GLU A 98 -3.43 8.80 10.30
C GLU A 98 -3.51 7.48 11.07
N LEU A 99 -4.62 7.20 11.76
CA LEU A 99 -4.81 5.92 12.44
C LEU A 99 -5.14 4.80 11.44
N ALA A 100 -5.87 5.10 10.37
CA ALA A 100 -6.07 4.18 9.25
C ALA A 100 -4.73 3.83 8.58
N TYR A 101 -3.87 4.81 8.36
CA TYR A 101 -2.51 4.59 7.83
C TYR A 101 -1.66 3.76 8.80
N ALA A 102 -1.75 4.00 10.12
CA ALA A 102 -1.09 3.17 11.12
C ALA A 102 -1.57 1.71 11.09
N ALA A 103 -2.89 1.47 10.93
CA ALA A 103 -3.45 0.13 10.82
C ALA A 103 -2.89 -0.63 9.61
N VAL A 104 -2.86 0.02 8.44
CA VAL A 104 -2.33 -0.56 7.19
C VAL A 104 -0.82 -0.81 7.29
N SER A 105 -0.05 0.10 7.90
CA SER A 105 1.39 -0.05 8.11
C SER A 105 1.70 -1.19 9.09
N ALA A 106 0.91 -1.30 10.15
CA ALA A 106 1.03 -2.39 11.12
C ALA A 106 0.68 -3.75 10.50
N TRP A 107 -0.33 -3.82 9.63
CA TRP A 107 -0.67 -5.02 8.88
C TRP A 107 0.49 -5.50 8.00
N HIS A 108 1.15 -4.58 7.30
CA HIS A 108 2.32 -4.91 6.48
C HIS A 108 3.41 -5.62 7.30
N LEU A 109 3.78 -5.04 8.46
CA LEU A 109 4.77 -5.64 9.35
C LEU A 109 4.27 -6.94 9.99
N CYS A 110 3.02 -7.01 10.42
CA CYS A 110 2.43 -8.23 10.98
C CYS A 110 2.48 -9.38 9.97
N SER A 111 2.09 -9.14 8.72
CA SER A 111 2.14 -10.14 7.65
C SER A 111 3.56 -10.64 7.42
N TRP A 112 4.54 -9.73 7.36
CA TRP A 112 5.93 -10.10 7.22
C TRP A 112 6.44 -10.92 8.42
N TYR A 113 6.17 -10.52 9.67
CA TYR A 113 6.58 -11.29 10.86
C TYR A 113 5.94 -12.68 10.89
N ARG A 114 4.68 -12.81 10.45
CA ARG A 114 3.99 -14.10 10.33
C ARG A 114 4.66 -15.01 9.32
N ASP A 115 5.06 -14.47 8.16
CA ASP A 115 5.68 -15.24 7.08
C ASP A 115 7.17 -15.53 7.37
N ALA A 116 7.86 -14.67 8.13
CA ALA A 116 9.27 -14.80 8.49
C ALA A 116 9.49 -15.55 9.83
N ARG A 117 8.75 -16.64 10.09
CA ARG A 117 8.90 -17.44 11.32
C ARG A 117 10.02 -18.47 11.25
N TYR A 118 10.26 -19.00 10.06
CA TYR A 118 11.26 -20.05 9.81
C TYR A 118 12.18 -19.66 8.66
N CYS A 119 13.42 -20.10 8.76
CA CYS A 119 14.44 -19.85 7.75
C CYS A 119 14.15 -20.63 6.47
N GLY A 120 13.93 -19.95 5.34
CA GLY A 120 13.73 -20.58 4.05
C GLY A 120 14.94 -21.36 3.52
N ARG A 121 16.14 -21.19 4.13
CA ARG A 121 17.35 -21.91 3.74
C ARG A 121 17.54 -23.22 4.50
N CYS A 122 17.25 -23.27 5.82
CA CYS A 122 17.57 -24.43 6.65
C CYS A 122 16.45 -24.87 7.60
N GLY A 123 15.27 -24.28 7.54
CA GLY A 123 14.10 -24.62 8.32
C GLY A 123 14.15 -24.22 9.81
N GLU A 124 15.25 -23.64 10.30
CA GLU A 124 15.41 -23.24 11.70
C GLU A 124 14.49 -22.07 12.04
N LYS A 125 13.99 -22.01 13.28
CA LYS A 125 13.19 -20.88 13.76
C LYS A 125 14.03 -19.60 13.77
N LEU A 126 13.47 -18.52 13.19
CA LEU A 126 14.12 -17.23 13.15
C LEU A 126 13.93 -16.47 14.47
N VAL A 127 14.89 -15.60 14.78
CA VAL A 127 14.87 -14.71 15.94
C VAL A 127 14.97 -13.25 15.49
N HIS A 128 14.44 -12.34 16.30
CA HIS A 128 14.62 -10.90 16.07
C HIS A 128 16.11 -10.52 16.15
N ASP A 129 16.57 -9.72 15.23
CA ASP A 129 17.87 -9.06 15.35
C ASP A 129 17.78 -7.90 16.36
N GLY A 130 18.85 -7.73 17.17
CA GLY A 130 18.85 -6.69 18.20
C GLY A 130 19.15 -5.29 17.66
N ASN A 131 19.71 -5.14 16.47
CA ASN A 131 20.20 -3.87 15.95
C ASN A 131 19.32 -3.30 14.83
N GLU A 132 18.70 -4.19 14.04
CA GLU A 132 17.92 -3.79 12.87
C GLU A 132 16.54 -4.48 12.85
N ARG A 133 15.62 -3.90 12.10
CA ARG A 133 14.32 -4.53 11.83
C ARG A 133 14.51 -5.67 10.82
N MET A 134 15.01 -6.81 11.32
CA MET A 134 15.14 -8.03 10.53
C MET A 134 14.97 -9.27 11.39
N MET A 135 14.69 -10.39 10.75
CA MET A 135 14.74 -11.71 11.37
C MET A 135 16.06 -12.40 10.97
N ARG A 136 16.74 -12.99 11.93
CA ARG A 136 18.03 -13.69 11.73
C ARG A 136 17.89 -15.16 12.04
N CYS A 137 18.49 -15.98 11.22
CA CYS A 137 18.62 -17.41 11.51
C CYS A 137 19.80 -17.66 12.46
N PRO A 138 19.58 -18.22 13.68
CA PRO A 138 20.67 -18.49 14.60
C PRO A 138 21.59 -19.63 14.13
N LYS A 139 21.10 -20.51 13.23
CA LYS A 139 21.86 -21.67 12.73
C LYS A 139 22.72 -21.36 11.52
N CYS A 140 22.18 -20.66 10.49
CA CYS A 140 22.91 -20.46 9.24
C CYS A 140 23.20 -18.98 8.90
N GLY A 141 22.86 -18.05 9.80
CA GLY A 141 23.12 -16.62 9.64
C GLY A 141 22.25 -15.91 8.60
N ASN A 142 21.29 -16.59 7.96
CA ASN A 142 20.41 -15.97 6.97
C ASN A 142 19.65 -14.79 7.57
N MET A 143 19.59 -13.68 6.84
CA MET A 143 18.93 -12.42 7.23
C MET A 143 17.71 -12.20 6.35
N ILE A 144 16.58 -11.86 6.98
CA ILE A 144 15.32 -11.60 6.29
C ILE A 144 14.79 -10.25 6.75
N PHE A 145 14.78 -9.29 5.83
CA PHE A 145 14.24 -7.95 6.04
C PHE A 145 12.74 -7.88 5.70
N PRO A 146 12.02 -6.85 6.16
CA PRO A 146 10.63 -6.63 5.74
C PRO A 146 10.50 -6.65 4.22
N ARG A 147 9.58 -7.47 3.74
CA ARG A 147 9.34 -7.61 2.31
C ARG A 147 8.57 -6.39 1.81
N ILE A 148 9.09 -5.74 0.78
CA ILE A 148 8.45 -4.66 0.04
C ILE A 148 8.48 -5.05 -1.44
N ASN A 149 7.31 -5.15 -2.07
CA ASN A 149 7.21 -5.53 -3.48
C ASN A 149 7.14 -4.25 -4.34
N PRO A 150 8.15 -3.97 -5.18
CA PRO A 150 8.12 -2.82 -6.06
C PRO A 150 7.12 -3.03 -7.20
N SER A 151 6.38 -1.97 -7.54
CA SER A 151 5.38 -1.98 -8.62
C SER A 151 5.23 -0.60 -9.24
N VAL A 152 4.65 -0.52 -10.42
CA VAL A 152 4.31 0.73 -11.10
C VAL A 152 2.81 0.95 -11.18
N ILE A 153 2.41 2.21 -11.23
CA ILE A 153 1.07 2.68 -11.61
C ILE A 153 1.29 3.61 -12.81
N VAL A 154 0.66 3.34 -13.94
CA VAL A 154 0.97 4.01 -15.19
C VAL A 154 -0.25 4.72 -15.75
N ALA A 155 -0.19 6.05 -15.81
CA ALA A 155 -1.17 6.90 -16.48
C ALA A 155 -0.74 7.15 -17.92
N VAL A 156 -1.30 6.38 -18.85
CA VAL A 156 -1.05 6.54 -20.28
C VAL A 156 -2.00 7.58 -20.86
N THR A 157 -1.45 8.64 -21.47
CA THR A 157 -2.22 9.74 -22.05
C THR A 157 -2.11 9.76 -23.57
N HIS A 158 -3.21 10.13 -24.23
CA HIS A 158 -3.25 10.44 -25.67
C HIS A 158 -4.06 11.74 -25.87
N GLY A 159 -3.36 12.87 -25.98
CA GLY A 159 -4.00 14.18 -26.00
C GLY A 159 -4.83 14.47 -24.73
N ASP A 160 -6.12 14.65 -24.90
CA ASP A 160 -7.08 14.87 -23.79
C ASP A 160 -7.79 13.59 -23.34
N TYR A 161 -7.19 12.44 -23.62
CA TYR A 161 -7.67 11.13 -23.18
C TYR A 161 -6.68 10.46 -22.24
N LEU A 162 -7.22 9.74 -21.27
CA LEU A 162 -6.49 8.88 -20.33
C LEU A 162 -6.94 7.44 -20.52
N LEU A 163 -6.00 6.52 -20.62
CA LEU A 163 -6.30 5.10 -20.66
C LEU A 163 -6.74 4.63 -19.27
N LEU A 164 -7.94 4.04 -19.19
CA LEU A 164 -8.45 3.39 -18.00
C LEU A 164 -8.77 1.92 -18.28
N THR A 165 -8.52 1.08 -17.30
CA THR A 165 -8.73 -0.37 -17.38
C THR A 165 -9.69 -0.84 -16.27
N LYS A 166 -10.23 -2.06 -16.43
CA LYS A 166 -11.01 -2.75 -15.39
C LYS A 166 -10.50 -4.18 -15.24
N TYR A 167 -10.26 -4.60 -14.00
CA TYR A 167 -9.84 -5.96 -13.70
C TYR A 167 -10.96 -6.99 -13.92
N ALA A 168 -10.63 -8.16 -14.50
CA ALA A 168 -11.58 -9.23 -14.81
C ALA A 168 -12.12 -9.92 -13.55
N ASN A 169 -11.27 -10.22 -12.57
CA ASN A 169 -11.56 -11.20 -11.51
C ASN A 169 -11.42 -10.66 -10.09
N ARG A 170 -11.60 -9.33 -9.87
CA ARG A 170 -11.53 -8.74 -8.52
C ARG A 170 -12.91 -8.37 -8.00
N PRO A 171 -13.24 -8.69 -6.73
CA PRO A 171 -14.45 -8.16 -6.08
C PRO A 171 -14.44 -6.62 -6.14
N GLY A 172 -15.49 -6.02 -6.70
CA GLY A 172 -15.55 -4.58 -6.97
C GLY A 172 -14.89 -4.16 -8.30
N ALA A 173 -14.71 -5.07 -9.23
CA ALA A 173 -14.07 -4.92 -10.56
C ALA A 173 -14.69 -3.84 -11.48
N GLN A 174 -15.77 -3.18 -11.08
CA GLN A 174 -16.33 -2.03 -11.81
C GLN A 174 -15.55 -0.72 -11.61
N ARG A 175 -14.51 -0.73 -10.77
CA ARG A 175 -13.69 0.48 -10.55
C ARG A 175 -12.69 0.62 -11.68
N MET A 176 -12.68 1.82 -12.28
CA MET A 176 -11.66 2.23 -13.21
C MET A 176 -10.29 2.21 -12.54
N ALA A 177 -9.30 1.68 -13.23
CA ALA A 177 -7.92 1.56 -12.79
C ALA A 177 -6.96 2.14 -13.85
N LEU A 178 -5.74 2.40 -13.45
CA LEU A 178 -4.62 2.61 -14.36
C LEU A 178 -3.89 1.28 -14.55
N VAL A 179 -3.14 1.13 -15.63
CA VAL A 179 -2.22 0.01 -15.84
C VAL A 179 -1.29 -0.11 -14.63
N ALA A 180 -1.07 -1.31 -14.12
CA ALA A 180 -0.28 -1.51 -12.92
C ALA A 180 0.28 -2.92 -12.83
N GLY A 181 1.59 -3.04 -12.59
CA GLY A 181 2.20 -4.34 -12.39
C GLY A 181 3.45 -4.31 -11.53
N PHE A 182 3.94 -5.50 -11.20
CA PHE A 182 5.15 -5.67 -10.40
C PHE A 182 6.41 -5.55 -11.25
N THR A 183 7.44 -4.94 -10.65
CA THR A 183 8.78 -4.92 -11.25
C THR A 183 9.37 -6.32 -11.16
N GLU A 184 9.85 -6.84 -12.28
CA GLU A 184 10.55 -8.11 -12.37
C GLU A 184 12.04 -7.93 -12.01
N PHE A 185 12.71 -9.06 -11.69
CA PHE A 185 14.13 -9.01 -11.39
C PHE A 185 14.91 -8.46 -12.59
N ALA A 186 15.93 -7.65 -12.32
CA ALA A 186 16.77 -6.98 -13.32
C ALA A 186 16.06 -5.93 -14.20
N GLU A 187 14.82 -5.53 -13.87
CA GLU A 187 14.16 -4.38 -14.50
C GLU A 187 14.41 -3.08 -13.74
N SER A 188 14.50 -1.96 -14.45
CA SER A 188 14.22 -0.64 -13.91
C SER A 188 12.71 -0.37 -13.91
N PHE A 189 12.24 0.63 -13.15
CA PHE A 189 10.83 1.01 -13.18
C PHE A 189 10.36 1.45 -14.56
N GLU A 190 11.21 2.13 -15.33
CA GLU A 190 10.91 2.53 -16.71
C GLU A 190 10.73 1.30 -17.63
N GLN A 191 11.54 0.27 -17.45
CA GLN A 191 11.39 -0.99 -18.20
C GLN A 191 10.08 -1.70 -17.80
N THR A 192 9.75 -1.72 -16.50
CA THR A 192 8.47 -2.24 -16.02
C THR A 192 7.29 -1.50 -16.64
N VAL A 193 7.33 -0.16 -16.73
CA VAL A 193 6.29 0.64 -17.39
C VAL A 193 6.08 0.20 -18.84
N HIS A 194 7.14 0.08 -19.62
CA HIS A 194 7.05 -0.34 -21.02
C HIS A 194 6.50 -1.76 -21.16
N ARG A 195 6.94 -2.70 -20.33
CA ARG A 195 6.50 -4.09 -20.37
C ARG A 195 5.03 -4.21 -19.99
N GLU A 196 4.62 -3.65 -18.84
CA GLU A 196 3.25 -3.76 -18.34
C GLU A 196 2.23 -3.12 -19.28
N VAL A 197 2.54 -1.95 -19.86
CA VAL A 197 1.65 -1.32 -20.85
C VAL A 197 1.55 -2.16 -22.10
N MET A 198 2.64 -2.79 -22.54
CA MET A 198 2.62 -3.68 -23.71
C MET A 198 1.85 -4.97 -23.42
N GLU A 199 2.05 -5.57 -22.25
CA GLU A 199 1.42 -6.84 -21.87
C GLU A 199 -0.09 -6.69 -21.62
N GLU A 200 -0.49 -5.67 -20.84
CA GLU A 200 -1.89 -5.49 -20.43
C GLU A 200 -2.78 -4.91 -21.54
N VAL A 201 -2.24 -3.99 -22.36
CA VAL A 201 -3.06 -3.21 -23.32
C VAL A 201 -2.50 -3.12 -24.74
N GLY A 202 -1.34 -3.72 -25.04
CA GLY A 202 -0.74 -3.80 -26.36
C GLY A 202 -0.18 -2.48 -26.91
N LEU A 203 0.02 -1.47 -26.07
CA LEU A 203 0.41 -0.14 -26.50
C LEU A 203 1.90 0.12 -26.26
N LYS A 204 2.51 0.96 -27.12
CA LYS A 204 3.84 1.54 -26.93
C LYS A 204 3.71 2.92 -26.30
N VAL A 205 4.63 3.23 -25.37
CA VAL A 205 4.62 4.51 -24.66
C VAL A 205 5.99 5.20 -24.70
N LYS A 206 5.98 6.52 -24.54
CA LYS A 206 7.16 7.39 -24.50
C LYS A 206 7.02 8.50 -23.49
N ASP A 207 8.08 9.30 -23.31
CA ASP A 207 8.10 10.49 -22.46
C ASP A 207 7.72 10.19 -21.00
N LEU A 208 8.27 9.11 -20.44
CA LEU A 208 7.98 8.69 -19.07
C LEU A 208 8.38 9.77 -18.07
N ARG A 209 7.47 10.09 -17.15
CA ARG A 209 7.70 11.04 -16.06
C ARG A 209 7.24 10.48 -14.75
N TYR A 210 8.18 10.31 -13.81
CA TYR A 210 7.86 9.96 -12.44
C TYR A 210 6.96 11.04 -11.81
N TYR A 211 5.95 10.61 -11.07
CA TYR A 211 5.02 11.48 -10.37
C TYR A 211 5.25 11.45 -8.87
N ARG A 212 4.80 10.40 -8.21
CA ARG A 212 4.89 10.18 -6.76
C ARG A 212 4.97 8.69 -6.48
N CYS A 213 5.30 8.31 -5.24
CA CYS A 213 5.17 6.92 -4.82
C CYS A 213 4.18 6.78 -3.65
N GLN A 214 3.65 5.56 -3.50
CA GLN A 214 2.77 5.19 -2.42
C GLN A 214 3.21 3.89 -1.78
N PRO A 215 3.56 3.87 -0.47
CA PRO A 215 3.62 2.63 0.29
C PRO A 215 2.21 2.08 0.47
N TRP A 216 1.96 0.87 -0.03
CA TRP A 216 0.66 0.23 0.03
C TRP A 216 0.72 -1.02 0.91
N GLY A 217 0.62 -0.82 2.24
CA GLY A 217 0.81 -1.87 3.24
C GLY A 217 -0.21 -3.01 3.18
N ILE A 218 -1.39 -2.82 2.56
CA ILE A 218 -2.43 -3.85 2.45
C ILE A 218 -1.91 -5.08 1.68
N SER A 219 -1.13 -4.88 0.63
CA SER A 219 -0.50 -5.95 -0.17
C SER A 219 1.03 -5.95 -0.09
N GLY A 220 1.62 -5.10 0.76
CA GLY A 220 3.06 -5.04 0.96
C GLY A 220 3.83 -4.47 -0.23
N ASN A 221 3.22 -3.55 -0.99
CA ASN A 221 3.81 -2.96 -2.18
C ASN A 221 4.36 -1.56 -1.91
N ILE A 222 5.32 -1.15 -2.72
CA ILE A 222 5.61 0.25 -3.00
C ILE A 222 5.27 0.52 -4.46
N MET A 223 4.35 1.45 -4.72
CA MET A 223 3.86 1.76 -6.05
C MET A 223 4.48 3.06 -6.55
N MET A 224 5.16 3.02 -7.70
CA MET A 224 5.77 4.17 -8.36
C MET A 224 4.84 4.66 -9.46
N GLY A 225 4.30 5.87 -9.30
CA GLY A 225 3.42 6.49 -10.29
C GLY A 225 4.20 7.11 -11.45
N TYR A 226 3.85 6.71 -12.65
CA TYR A 226 4.42 7.26 -13.89
C TYR A 226 3.34 7.82 -14.81
N TRP A 227 3.61 8.98 -15.36
CA TRP A 227 2.94 9.52 -16.52
C TRP A 227 3.69 9.08 -17.76
N CYS A 228 2.98 8.76 -18.82
CA CYS A 228 3.56 8.53 -20.15
C CYS A 228 2.57 8.94 -21.25
N ARG A 229 3.08 9.11 -22.45
CA ARG A 229 2.29 9.36 -23.65
C ARG A 229 2.28 8.12 -24.54
N LEU A 230 1.18 7.91 -25.27
CA LEU A 230 1.15 6.95 -26.37
C LEU A 230 2.27 7.28 -27.37
N ASP A 231 2.97 6.26 -27.82
CA ASP A 231 4.01 6.37 -28.86
C ASP A 231 3.44 5.96 -30.22
N GLY A 232 3.26 6.93 -31.11
CA GLY A 232 2.62 6.76 -32.41
C GLY A 232 1.15 7.17 -32.42
N ASP A 233 0.46 6.80 -33.51
CA ASP A 233 -0.94 7.17 -33.79
C ASP A 233 -1.91 5.99 -33.60
N ASP A 234 -1.39 4.76 -33.41
CA ASP A 234 -2.21 3.58 -33.17
C ASP A 234 -2.59 3.51 -31.69
N ASP A 235 -3.82 3.85 -31.37
CA ASP A 235 -4.42 3.84 -30.05
C ASP A 235 -5.30 2.61 -29.79
N THR A 236 -5.23 1.59 -30.66
CA THR A 236 -6.00 0.35 -30.57
C THR A 236 -5.58 -0.44 -29.33
N ILE A 237 -6.52 -0.65 -28.41
CA ILE A 237 -6.29 -1.40 -27.18
C ILE A 237 -6.42 -2.90 -27.46
N HIS A 238 -5.38 -3.65 -27.15
CA HIS A 238 -5.34 -5.10 -27.19
C HIS A 238 -5.22 -5.64 -25.77
N LEU A 239 -6.36 -5.99 -25.14
CA LEU A 239 -6.38 -6.45 -23.75
C LEU A 239 -5.74 -7.81 -23.59
N ASP A 240 -4.96 -7.97 -22.53
CA ASP A 240 -4.75 -9.28 -21.92
C ASP A 240 -6.08 -9.72 -21.28
N ASN A 241 -6.81 -10.59 -21.95
CA ASN A 241 -8.13 -11.10 -21.49
C ASN A 241 -8.05 -11.95 -20.22
N PHE A 242 -6.89 -12.15 -19.64
CA PHE A 242 -6.70 -12.88 -18.39
C PHE A 242 -6.81 -11.96 -17.16
N GLU A 243 -6.16 -10.79 -17.20
CA GLU A 243 -6.13 -9.85 -16.07
C GLU A 243 -7.17 -8.74 -16.22
N LEU A 244 -7.40 -8.26 -17.42
CA LEU A 244 -8.30 -7.15 -17.70
C LEU A 244 -9.60 -7.60 -18.39
N ALA A 245 -10.72 -7.07 -17.90
CA ALA A 245 -12.04 -7.28 -18.52
C ALA A 245 -12.40 -6.18 -19.53
N ASP A 246 -11.83 -4.99 -19.37
CA ASP A 246 -12.18 -3.82 -20.18
C ASP A 246 -11.04 -2.79 -20.16
N GLY A 247 -10.93 -2.00 -21.23
CA GLY A 247 -10.00 -0.89 -21.36
C GLY A 247 -10.54 0.15 -22.32
N ALA A 248 -10.46 1.42 -21.93
CA ALA A 248 -10.99 2.51 -22.73
C ALA A 248 -10.18 3.80 -22.59
N TRP A 249 -10.13 4.55 -23.66
CA TRP A 249 -9.70 5.95 -23.64
C TRP A 249 -10.84 6.83 -23.14
N VAL A 250 -10.70 7.41 -21.97
CA VAL A 250 -11.70 8.26 -21.32
C VAL A 250 -11.27 9.71 -21.42
N SER A 251 -12.17 10.56 -21.89
CA SER A 251 -11.84 11.97 -22.08
C SER A 251 -11.71 12.70 -20.74
N ARG A 252 -10.85 13.73 -20.72
CA ARG A 252 -10.67 14.63 -19.59
C ARG A 252 -12.02 15.20 -19.11
N LYS A 253 -12.88 15.62 -20.04
CA LYS A 253 -14.20 16.17 -19.75
C LYS A 253 -15.08 15.14 -19.02
N GLU A 254 -15.13 13.92 -19.51
CA GLU A 254 -15.91 12.85 -18.88
C GLU A 254 -15.41 12.56 -17.47
N LEU A 255 -14.09 12.54 -17.26
CA LEU A 255 -13.51 12.35 -15.92
C LEU A 255 -13.83 13.49 -14.96
N GLN A 256 -13.91 14.74 -15.44
CA GLN A 256 -14.33 15.88 -14.62
C GLN A 256 -15.78 15.72 -14.12
N GLU A 257 -16.64 15.13 -14.94
CA GLU A 257 -18.06 14.97 -14.63
C GLU A 257 -18.35 13.71 -13.78
N THR A 258 -17.58 12.63 -13.95
CA THR A 258 -17.92 11.31 -13.40
C THR A 258 -16.98 10.79 -12.32
N PHE A 259 -15.73 11.25 -12.30
CA PHE A 259 -14.74 10.67 -11.40
C PHE A 259 -14.71 11.37 -10.04
N VAL A 260 -14.82 10.57 -8.97
CA VAL A 260 -14.71 11.05 -7.58
C VAL A 260 -13.44 10.47 -6.94
N ASN A 261 -12.52 11.35 -6.56
CA ASN A 261 -11.32 10.96 -5.83
C ASN A 261 -11.65 10.70 -4.34
N ASN A 262 -11.33 9.53 -3.85
CA ASN A 262 -11.50 9.17 -2.44
C ASN A 262 -10.31 9.60 -1.54
N GLY A 263 -9.29 10.22 -2.10
CA GLY A 263 -8.11 10.73 -1.36
C GLY A 263 -7.17 9.67 -0.79
N ILE A 264 -7.25 8.41 -1.25
CA ILE A 264 -6.58 7.28 -0.61
C ILE A 264 -5.50 6.67 -1.48
N ALA A 265 -5.81 6.39 -2.75
CA ALA A 265 -4.96 5.65 -3.67
C ALA A 265 -4.25 6.57 -4.66
N LEU A 266 -3.00 6.23 -4.99
CA LEU A 266 -2.21 6.90 -6.03
C LEU A 266 -2.93 6.90 -7.38
N THR A 267 -3.56 5.79 -7.76
CA THR A 267 -4.40 5.70 -8.97
C THR A 267 -5.47 6.79 -9.01
N ALA A 268 -6.23 6.95 -7.92
CA ALA A 268 -7.30 7.94 -7.86
C ALA A 268 -6.76 9.37 -7.88
N GLU A 269 -5.61 9.61 -7.28
CA GLU A 269 -4.93 10.91 -7.32
C GLU A 269 -4.50 11.24 -8.75
N MET A 270 -3.83 10.32 -9.45
CA MET A 270 -3.38 10.57 -10.84
C MET A 270 -4.56 10.80 -11.79
N ILE A 271 -5.65 10.04 -11.68
CA ILE A 271 -6.85 10.28 -12.48
C ILE A 271 -7.42 11.69 -12.22
N SER A 272 -7.47 12.12 -10.95
CA SER A 272 -7.91 13.46 -10.58
C SER A 272 -7.00 14.56 -11.12
N GLU A 273 -5.69 14.37 -11.07
CA GLU A 273 -4.71 15.33 -11.61
C GLU A 273 -4.87 15.48 -13.12
N PHE A 274 -5.09 14.36 -13.85
CA PHE A 274 -5.39 14.41 -15.28
C PHE A 274 -6.70 15.15 -15.54
N ALA A 275 -7.78 14.81 -14.86
CA ALA A 275 -9.07 15.47 -15.00
C ALA A 275 -8.97 16.98 -14.78
N ALA A 276 -8.18 17.41 -13.81
CA ALA A 276 -7.96 18.83 -13.48
C ALA A 276 -6.98 19.56 -14.43
N GLY A 277 -6.40 18.88 -15.44
CA GLY A 277 -5.41 19.47 -16.35
C GLY A 277 -4.05 19.76 -15.69
N ARG A 278 -3.73 19.06 -14.62
CA ARG A 278 -2.46 19.20 -13.88
C ARG A 278 -1.46 18.08 -14.18
N ASP A 279 -1.74 17.23 -15.16
CA ASP A 279 -0.75 16.29 -15.68
C ASP A 279 0.43 17.04 -16.35
N PRO A 280 1.64 16.44 -16.40
CA PRO A 280 2.84 17.15 -16.86
C PRO A 280 2.75 17.64 -18.30
N TYR A 281 2.02 16.95 -19.16
CA TYR A 281 1.92 17.28 -20.57
C TYR A 281 0.92 18.42 -20.84
N SER A 282 -0.12 18.54 -20.03
CA SER A 282 -1.05 19.69 -20.06
C SER A 282 -0.36 20.95 -19.58
N LEU A 283 0.49 20.86 -18.57
CA LEU A 283 1.25 22.00 -18.05
C LEU A 283 2.29 22.53 -19.02
N GLU A 284 2.85 21.67 -19.89
CA GLU A 284 3.79 22.06 -20.96
C GLU A 284 3.11 22.84 -22.09
N LYS A 285 1.85 22.55 -22.42
CA LYS A 285 1.07 23.28 -23.45
C LYS A 285 0.74 24.71 -23.04
N ASN A 286 0.75 25.02 -21.75
CA ASN A 286 0.38 26.31 -21.19
C ASN A 286 1.60 27.22 -20.88
N LYS A 287 2.81 26.81 -21.26
CA LYS A 287 4.06 27.58 -21.20
C LYS A 287 4.43 28.12 -22.57
#